data_84023f56da8b000ad40e6a6d2f19b217
#
_entry.id   84023f56da8b000ad40e6a6d2f19b217
#
_cell.length_a   1.000
_cell.length_b   1.000
_cell.length_c   1.000
_cell.angle_alpha   90.00
_cell.angle_beta   90.00
_cell.angle_gamma   90.00
#
_symmetry.space_group_name_H-M   'P 1'
#
loop_
_entity.id
_entity.type
_entity.pdbx_description
1 polymer ?
#
loop_
_entity_poly.entity_id
_entity_poly.type
_entity_poly.pdbx_seq_one_letter_code
_entity_poly.pdbx_strand_id
1 'polypeptide(L)'
;MQEQKPLKKLDSKMSLFQTLKSEGDLKEVIKSAFDSDLDIIGAWGYTEAEATHILHTDMPYTQFEHIFASMRAYVEMNMTREEAERYGSINLTEKSREEIKNAQGTFHKVSYALTAMKESLYTAFIKEYKEGHGEKEFDLNLHFKKRKEATLHREVTHWFKID
;
A
#
# COMPACT_ATOMS: atom_id res chain seq x y z
N MET A 1 -5.22 14.35 26.94
CA MET A 1 -4.56 13.79 25.76
C MET A 1 -5.29 12.52 25.36
N GLN A 2 -5.85 12.50 24.19
CA GLN A 2 -6.53 11.29 23.72
C GLN A 2 -5.51 10.31 23.18
N GLU A 3 -5.52 9.10 23.73
CA GLU A 3 -4.73 8.03 23.16
C GLU A 3 -5.35 7.62 21.80
N GLN A 4 -4.53 7.61 20.78
CA GLN A 4 -4.96 7.11 19.48
C GLN A 4 -5.07 5.59 19.56
N LYS A 5 -6.18 5.06 19.03
CA LYS A 5 -6.34 3.61 18.98
C LYS A 5 -5.27 3.03 18.05
N PRO A 6 -4.55 1.99 18.49
CA PRO A 6 -3.61 1.32 17.59
C PRO A 6 -4.37 0.71 16.41
N LEU A 7 -3.68 0.58 15.28
CA LEU A 7 -4.24 -0.11 14.12
C LEU A 7 -4.56 -1.55 14.51
N LYS A 8 -5.77 -1.99 14.15
CA LYS A 8 -6.19 -3.36 14.41
C LYS A 8 -5.39 -4.30 13.54
N LYS A 9 -4.72 -5.28 14.15
CA LYS A 9 -4.01 -6.31 13.40
C LYS A 9 -5.00 -7.24 12.72
N LEU A 10 -4.75 -7.55 11.45
CA LEU A 10 -5.50 -8.55 10.72
C LEU A 10 -5.01 -9.95 11.16
N ASP A 11 -5.94 -10.92 11.12
CA ASP A 11 -5.56 -12.31 11.35
C ASP A 11 -4.56 -12.75 10.27
N SER A 12 -3.46 -13.40 10.68
CA SER A 12 -2.42 -13.88 9.77
C SER A 12 -2.95 -14.86 8.70
N LYS A 13 -4.09 -15.49 8.97
CA LYS A 13 -4.78 -16.40 8.05
C LYS A 13 -5.69 -15.67 7.06
N MET A 14 -5.91 -14.36 7.26
CA MET A 14 -6.75 -13.57 6.37
C MET A 14 -6.07 -13.35 5.02
N SER A 15 -6.91 -13.27 3.98
CA SER A 15 -6.45 -12.98 2.63
C SER A 15 -5.79 -11.59 2.55
N LEU A 16 -4.80 -11.46 1.65
CA LEU A 16 -4.22 -10.15 1.29
C LEU A 16 -5.28 -9.18 0.73
N PHE A 17 -6.43 -9.69 0.32
CA PHE A 17 -7.53 -8.90 -0.23
C PHE A 17 -8.53 -8.46 0.84
N GLN A 18 -8.23 -8.74 2.12
CA GLN A 18 -9.06 -8.29 3.23
C GLN A 18 -9.02 -6.76 3.31
N THR A 19 -10.18 -6.13 3.28
CA THR A 19 -10.28 -4.67 3.31
C THR A 19 -10.06 -4.13 4.71
N LEU A 20 -9.41 -2.96 4.78
CA LEU A 20 -9.28 -2.21 6.02
C LEU A 20 -10.62 -1.56 6.37
N LYS A 21 -10.98 -1.59 7.63
CA LYS A 21 -12.19 -0.93 8.12
C LYS A 21 -11.82 0.44 8.67
N SER A 22 -12.64 1.44 8.33
CA SER A 22 -12.49 2.78 8.89
C SER A 22 -13.05 2.79 10.30
N GLU A 23 -12.17 2.67 11.30
CA GLU A 23 -12.52 2.82 12.70
C GLU A 23 -12.02 4.20 13.16
N GLY A 24 -12.86 5.24 12.98
CA GLY A 24 -12.52 6.59 13.37
C GLY A 24 -12.08 7.47 12.21
N ASP A 25 -11.34 8.54 12.51
CA ASP A 25 -10.92 9.54 11.54
C ASP A 25 -9.72 9.07 10.74
N LEU A 26 -9.91 8.91 9.43
CA LEU A 26 -8.85 8.47 8.52
C LEU A 26 -7.60 9.37 8.60
N LYS A 27 -7.78 10.68 8.69
CA LYS A 27 -6.67 11.64 8.81
C LYS A 27 -5.81 11.34 10.03
N GLU A 28 -6.45 11.07 11.17
CA GLU A 28 -5.75 10.74 12.42
C GLU A 28 -5.03 9.40 12.33
N VAL A 29 -5.63 8.42 11.67
CA VAL A 29 -5.01 7.11 11.44
C VAL A 29 -3.73 7.26 10.63
N ILE A 30 -3.78 8.04 9.54
CA ILE A 30 -2.62 8.28 8.68
C ILE A 30 -1.52 9.03 9.42
N LYS A 31 -1.89 10.04 10.21
CA LYS A 31 -0.92 10.79 11.02
C LYS A 31 -0.23 9.87 12.02
N SER A 32 -0.99 9.02 12.69
CA SER A 32 -0.45 8.07 13.67
C SER A 32 0.48 7.05 13.03
N ALA A 33 0.09 6.51 11.88
CA ALA A 33 0.84 5.43 11.22
C ALA A 33 2.08 5.92 10.47
N PHE A 34 2.03 7.10 9.86
CA PHE A 34 3.06 7.57 8.94
C PHE A 34 3.67 8.92 9.31
N ASP A 35 3.20 9.54 10.40
CA ASP A 35 3.60 10.89 10.81
C ASP A 35 3.41 11.91 9.66
N SER A 36 2.32 11.76 8.92
CA SER A 36 1.98 12.60 7.77
C SER A 36 0.65 13.30 8.00
N ASP A 37 0.63 14.61 7.75
CA ASP A 37 -0.58 15.43 7.78
C ASP A 37 -1.15 15.54 6.36
N LEU A 38 -2.17 14.75 6.07
CA LEU A 38 -2.86 14.80 4.79
C LEU A 38 -4.24 15.44 4.98
N ASP A 39 -4.63 16.30 4.05
CA ASP A 39 -5.93 16.96 4.10
C ASP A 39 -6.98 16.10 3.41
N ILE A 40 -7.42 15.08 4.12
CA ILE A 40 -8.34 14.05 3.63
C ILE A 40 -9.46 13.78 4.63
N ILE A 41 -10.59 13.30 4.11
CA ILE A 41 -11.68 12.71 4.88
C ILE A 41 -12.19 11.47 4.14
N GLY A 42 -13.15 10.77 4.73
CA GLY A 42 -13.78 9.61 4.11
C GLY A 42 -13.15 8.30 4.55
N ALA A 43 -12.96 7.40 3.60
CA ALA A 43 -12.54 6.03 3.89
C ALA A 43 -11.33 5.60 3.07
N TRP A 44 -11.06 4.30 3.04
CA TRP A 44 -9.83 3.76 2.44
C TRP A 44 -9.87 3.60 0.92
N GLY A 45 -11.01 3.89 0.28
CA GLY A 45 -11.07 3.96 -1.18
C GLY A 45 -11.33 2.64 -1.91
N TYR A 46 -11.90 1.65 -1.24
CA TYR A 46 -12.20 0.36 -1.90
C TYR A 46 -13.36 0.43 -2.88
N THR A 47 -14.32 1.31 -2.63
CA THR A 47 -15.50 1.52 -3.48
C THR A 47 -15.77 3.01 -3.63
N GLU A 48 -16.67 3.38 -4.54
CA GLU A 48 -17.09 4.77 -4.71
C GLU A 48 -17.66 5.35 -3.39
N ALA A 49 -18.51 4.59 -2.71
CA ALA A 49 -19.12 5.02 -1.44
C ALA A 49 -18.09 5.15 -0.32
N GLU A 50 -16.98 4.44 -0.41
CA GLU A 50 -15.89 4.45 0.57
C GLU A 50 -14.67 5.21 0.04
N ALA A 51 -14.87 6.13 -0.91
CA ALA A 51 -13.79 6.87 -1.52
C ALA A 51 -12.99 7.70 -0.49
N THR A 52 -11.71 7.79 -0.72
CA THR A 52 -10.84 8.73 0.00
C THR A 52 -11.07 10.11 -0.58
N HIS A 53 -11.59 11.05 0.22
CA HIS A 53 -11.87 12.41 -0.24
C HIS A 53 -10.66 13.31 0.01
N ILE A 54 -10.04 13.76 -1.04
CA ILE A 54 -8.91 14.69 -1.00
C ILE A 54 -9.49 16.11 -0.94
N LEU A 55 -9.33 16.76 0.21
CA LEU A 55 -9.85 18.12 0.41
C LEU A 55 -8.93 19.17 -0.20
N HIS A 56 -7.63 18.98 -0.04
CA HIS A 56 -6.61 19.88 -0.56
C HIS A 56 -5.28 19.14 -0.75
N THR A 57 -4.56 19.49 -1.80
CA THR A 57 -3.19 19.02 -2.03
C THR A 57 -2.39 20.07 -2.80
N ASP A 58 -1.13 20.28 -2.41
CA ASP A 58 -0.20 21.17 -3.11
C ASP A 58 0.54 20.45 -4.24
N MET A 59 0.45 19.12 -4.28
CA MET A 59 1.05 18.32 -5.34
C MET A 59 -0.01 17.87 -6.35
N PRO A 60 0.40 17.43 -7.56
CA PRO A 60 -0.55 16.88 -8.53
C PRO A 60 -1.36 15.73 -7.94
N TYR A 61 -2.64 15.61 -8.31
CA TYR A 61 -3.51 14.54 -7.82
C TYR A 61 -2.92 13.15 -8.07
N THR A 62 -2.33 12.92 -9.23
CA THR A 62 -1.71 11.63 -9.56
C THR A 62 -0.65 11.23 -8.54
N GLN A 63 0.16 12.17 -8.11
CA GLN A 63 1.22 11.94 -7.13
C GLN A 63 0.63 11.68 -5.73
N PHE A 64 -0.32 12.51 -5.30
CA PHE A 64 -0.97 12.35 -4.00
C PHE A 64 -1.69 10.99 -3.92
N GLU A 65 -2.43 10.66 -4.96
CA GLU A 65 -3.17 9.40 -5.04
C GLU A 65 -2.25 8.19 -4.97
N HIS A 66 -1.12 8.25 -5.66
CA HIS A 66 -0.11 7.18 -5.61
C HIS A 66 0.46 7.01 -4.21
N ILE A 67 0.78 8.12 -3.55
CA ILE A 67 1.30 8.10 -2.17
C ILE A 67 0.28 7.46 -1.23
N PHE A 68 -0.98 7.89 -1.29
CA PHE A 68 -2.02 7.38 -0.41
C PHE A 68 -2.34 5.90 -0.69
N ALA A 69 -2.41 5.52 -1.97
CA ALA A 69 -2.61 4.11 -2.34
C ALA A 69 -1.47 3.22 -1.82
N SER A 70 -0.24 3.74 -1.85
CA SER A 70 0.93 3.04 -1.29
C SER A 70 0.82 2.90 0.22
N MET A 71 0.33 3.92 0.92
CA MET A 71 0.08 3.85 2.36
C MET A 71 -0.96 2.79 2.69
N ARG A 72 -2.08 2.74 1.94
CA ARG A 72 -3.10 1.70 2.12
C ARG A 72 -2.50 0.31 1.97
N ALA A 73 -1.73 0.10 0.92
CA ALA A 73 -1.09 -1.19 0.67
C ALA A 73 -0.14 -1.57 1.82
N TYR A 74 0.63 -0.62 2.32
CA TYR A 74 1.55 -0.84 3.43
C TYR A 74 0.80 -1.22 4.72
N VAL A 75 -0.30 -0.54 5.01
CA VAL A 75 -1.13 -0.87 6.18
C VAL A 75 -1.70 -2.29 6.04
N GLU A 76 -2.28 -2.62 4.88
CA GLU A 76 -2.85 -3.95 4.61
C GLU A 76 -1.83 -5.08 4.73
N MET A 77 -0.64 -4.85 4.20
CA MET A 77 0.33 -5.90 3.94
C MET A 77 1.47 -5.97 4.96
N ASN A 78 1.60 -4.96 5.80
CA ASN A 78 2.69 -4.90 6.77
C ASN A 78 2.19 -4.56 8.18
N MET A 79 1.70 -3.33 8.39
CA MET A 79 1.43 -2.79 9.73
C MET A 79 0.35 -3.56 10.51
N THR A 80 -0.63 -4.16 9.82
CA THR A 80 -1.73 -4.89 10.44
C THR A 80 -1.48 -6.38 10.55
N ARG A 81 -0.26 -6.83 10.25
CA ARG A 81 0.10 -8.26 10.22
C ARG A 81 1.12 -8.60 11.28
N GLU A 82 1.10 -9.85 11.72
CA GLU A 82 2.15 -10.40 12.57
C GLU A 82 3.48 -10.40 11.82
N GLU A 83 4.58 -10.26 12.55
CA GLU A 83 5.92 -10.13 11.96
C GLU A 83 6.23 -11.19 10.90
N ALA A 84 5.89 -12.45 11.16
CA ALA A 84 6.14 -13.56 10.22
C ALA A 84 5.31 -13.47 8.93
N GLU A 85 4.24 -12.66 8.92
CA GLU A 85 3.32 -12.54 7.80
C GLU A 85 3.42 -11.20 7.07
N ARG A 86 4.38 -10.37 7.43
CA ARG A 86 4.56 -9.05 6.81
C ARG A 86 5.19 -9.14 5.43
N TYR A 87 4.75 -8.24 4.58
CA TYR A 87 5.34 -8.03 3.27
C TYR A 87 6.18 -6.76 3.27
N GLY A 88 7.26 -6.78 2.50
CA GLY A 88 8.10 -5.62 2.24
C GLY A 88 8.26 -5.41 0.74
N SER A 89 9.11 -4.46 0.36
CA SER A 89 9.34 -4.13 -1.05
C SER A 89 8.03 -3.91 -1.81
N ILE A 90 7.10 -3.19 -1.17
CA ILE A 90 5.76 -2.93 -1.72
C ILE A 90 5.85 -1.77 -2.71
N ASN A 91 5.55 -2.05 -3.98
CA ASN A 91 5.60 -1.06 -5.04
C ASN A 91 4.29 -1.05 -5.82
N LEU A 92 3.81 0.14 -6.13
CA LEU A 92 2.61 0.34 -6.94
C LEU A 92 2.98 1.05 -8.23
N THR A 93 2.42 0.57 -9.34
CA THR A 93 2.55 1.21 -10.64
C THR A 93 1.14 1.46 -11.18
N GLU A 94 0.83 2.71 -11.50
CA GLU A 94 -0.48 3.06 -12.08
C GLU A 94 -0.64 2.38 -13.44
N LYS A 95 -1.76 1.68 -13.62
CA LYS A 95 -2.08 0.98 -14.88
C LYS A 95 -3.18 1.65 -15.67
N SER A 96 -4.20 2.16 -14.97
CA SER A 96 -5.30 2.85 -15.62
C SER A 96 -5.95 3.81 -14.65
N ARG A 97 -6.60 4.82 -15.20
CA ARG A 97 -7.37 5.77 -14.39
C ARG A 97 -8.61 6.18 -15.16
N GLU A 98 -9.67 6.41 -14.44
CA GLU A 98 -10.94 6.84 -14.97
C GLU A 98 -11.46 7.98 -14.13
N GLU A 99 -11.87 9.08 -14.76
CA GLU A 99 -12.54 10.18 -14.08
C GLU A 99 -14.05 9.96 -14.21
N ILE A 100 -14.74 9.93 -13.08
CA ILE A 100 -16.17 9.68 -13.02
C ILE A 100 -16.86 10.88 -12.35
N LYS A 101 -17.78 11.50 -13.07
CA LYS A 101 -18.58 12.63 -12.56
C LYS A 101 -20.04 12.19 -12.43
N ASN A 102 -20.60 12.37 -11.24
CA ASN A 102 -22.00 12.06 -10.98
C ASN A 102 -22.59 13.00 -9.92
N ALA A 103 -23.79 12.69 -9.43
CA ALA A 103 -24.48 13.50 -8.43
C ALA A 103 -23.72 13.62 -7.10
N GLN A 104 -22.88 12.68 -6.77
CA GLN A 104 -22.09 12.67 -5.53
C GLN A 104 -20.78 13.44 -5.66
N GLY A 105 -20.34 13.76 -6.87
CA GLY A 105 -19.14 14.53 -7.11
C GLY A 105 -18.25 13.99 -8.23
N THR A 106 -16.98 14.37 -8.18
CA THR A 106 -15.97 13.92 -9.14
C THR A 106 -15.04 12.94 -8.46
N PHE A 107 -14.86 11.80 -9.11
CA PHE A 107 -14.05 10.69 -8.59
C PHE A 107 -12.94 10.31 -9.57
N HIS A 108 -11.82 9.90 -9.03
CA HIS A 108 -10.79 9.18 -9.78
C HIS A 108 -10.80 7.73 -9.32
N LYS A 109 -11.06 6.83 -10.27
CA LYS A 109 -10.93 5.39 -10.05
C LYS A 109 -9.61 4.96 -10.66
N VAL A 110 -8.64 4.60 -9.82
CA VAL A 110 -7.28 4.34 -10.26
C VAL A 110 -6.91 2.89 -9.96
N SER A 111 -6.41 2.20 -10.98
CA SER A 111 -5.94 0.81 -10.84
C SER A 111 -4.42 0.79 -10.86
N TYR A 112 -3.86 0.05 -9.91
CA TYR A 112 -2.41 -0.10 -9.76
C TYR A 112 -2.02 -1.58 -9.83
N ALA A 113 -0.90 -1.85 -10.48
CA ALA A 113 -0.21 -3.13 -10.32
C ALA A 113 0.67 -3.03 -9.09
N LEU A 114 0.46 -3.94 -8.16
CA LEU A 114 1.21 -4.00 -6.91
C LEU A 114 2.15 -5.19 -6.93
N THR A 115 3.41 -4.96 -6.59
CA THR A 115 4.38 -6.02 -6.35
C THR A 115 4.87 -5.93 -4.93
N ALA A 116 5.13 -7.09 -4.33
CA ALA A 116 5.63 -7.17 -2.96
C ALA A 116 6.30 -8.51 -2.74
N MET A 117 7.00 -8.66 -1.63
CA MET A 117 7.64 -9.90 -1.24
C MET A 117 7.50 -10.08 0.26
N LYS A 118 7.35 -11.33 0.73
CA LYS A 118 7.43 -11.60 2.17
C LYS A 118 8.69 -10.97 2.73
N GLU A 119 8.56 -10.23 3.83
CA GLU A 119 9.67 -9.49 4.44
C GLU A 119 10.84 -10.40 4.79
N SER A 120 10.56 -11.61 5.29
CA SER A 120 11.58 -12.60 5.60
C SER A 120 12.36 -13.05 4.36
N LEU A 121 11.68 -13.23 3.22
CA LEU A 121 12.33 -13.59 1.95
C LEU A 121 13.14 -12.42 1.40
N TYR A 122 12.60 -11.22 1.46
CA TYR A 122 13.30 -10.01 1.03
C TYR A 122 14.61 -9.85 1.79
N THR A 123 14.56 -9.95 3.12
CA THR A 123 15.74 -9.85 3.98
C THR A 123 16.78 -10.92 3.64
N ALA A 124 16.33 -12.16 3.40
CA ALA A 124 17.22 -13.26 3.02
C ALA A 124 17.90 -13.02 1.67
N PHE A 125 17.17 -12.50 0.68
CA PHE A 125 17.74 -12.19 -0.63
C PHE A 125 18.73 -11.03 -0.57
N ILE A 126 18.47 -10.00 0.22
CA ILE A 126 19.40 -8.88 0.39
C ILE A 126 20.70 -9.38 1.04
N LYS A 127 20.60 -10.25 2.04
CA LYS A 127 21.75 -10.85 2.68
C LYS A 127 22.56 -11.71 1.70
N GLU A 128 21.88 -12.56 0.92
CA GLU A 128 22.50 -13.40 -0.11
C GLU A 128 23.27 -12.54 -1.12
N TYR A 129 22.67 -11.46 -1.59
CA TYR A 129 23.29 -10.55 -2.53
C TYR A 129 24.55 -9.88 -1.93
N LYS A 130 24.43 -9.36 -0.71
CA LYS A 130 25.56 -8.68 -0.04
C LYS A 130 26.75 -9.63 0.21
N GLU A 131 26.47 -10.86 0.60
CA GLU A 131 27.49 -11.86 0.86
C GLU A 131 28.11 -12.42 -0.42
N GLY A 132 27.31 -12.54 -1.49
CA GLY A 132 27.73 -13.13 -2.77
C GLY A 132 28.32 -12.15 -3.76
N HIS A 133 28.02 -10.86 -3.62
CA HIS A 133 28.41 -9.83 -4.58
C HIS A 133 29.94 -9.75 -4.70
N GLY A 134 30.43 -9.96 -5.92
CA GLY A 134 31.88 -9.96 -6.19
C GLY A 134 32.55 -11.31 -6.07
N GLU A 135 31.85 -12.33 -5.54
CA GLU A 135 32.40 -13.69 -5.48
C GLU A 135 32.26 -14.36 -6.86
N LYS A 136 33.31 -15.10 -7.27
CA LYS A 136 33.35 -15.76 -8.59
C LYS A 136 32.26 -16.81 -8.79
N GLU A 137 31.88 -17.48 -7.70
CA GLU A 137 30.92 -18.58 -7.75
C GLU A 137 29.48 -18.11 -7.55
N PHE A 138 29.26 -16.82 -7.28
CA PHE A 138 27.91 -16.29 -7.05
C PHE A 138 27.17 -16.17 -8.39
N ASP A 139 26.08 -16.93 -8.53
CA ASP A 139 25.24 -16.86 -9.72
C ASP A 139 24.18 -15.74 -9.57
N LEU A 140 24.51 -14.59 -10.11
CA LEU A 140 23.68 -13.38 -10.06
C LEU A 140 22.35 -13.59 -10.81
N ASN A 141 22.39 -14.31 -11.95
CA ASN A 141 21.19 -14.55 -12.74
C ASN A 141 20.21 -15.45 -11.97
N LEU A 142 20.72 -16.49 -11.30
CA LEU A 142 19.89 -17.37 -10.47
C LEU A 142 19.31 -16.60 -9.28
N HIS A 143 20.09 -15.72 -8.66
CA HIS A 143 19.63 -14.87 -7.55
C HIS A 143 18.41 -14.03 -7.96
N PHE A 144 18.52 -13.31 -9.09
CA PHE A 144 17.42 -12.46 -9.58
C PHE A 144 16.22 -13.27 -10.05
N LYS A 145 16.45 -14.46 -10.60
CA LYS A 145 15.36 -15.38 -10.98
C LYS A 145 14.54 -15.80 -9.76
N LYS A 146 15.22 -16.18 -8.67
CA LYS A 146 14.57 -16.57 -7.41
C LYS A 146 13.76 -15.40 -6.82
N ARG A 147 14.32 -14.17 -6.85
CA ARG A 147 13.63 -12.98 -6.37
C ARG A 147 12.37 -12.72 -7.19
N LYS A 148 12.45 -12.83 -8.50
CA LYS A 148 11.31 -12.66 -9.38
C LYS A 148 10.20 -13.68 -9.11
N GLU A 149 10.58 -14.95 -8.91
CA GLU A 149 9.62 -16.03 -8.61
C GLU A 149 8.96 -15.83 -7.23
N ALA A 150 9.67 -15.25 -6.27
CA ALA A 150 9.17 -14.99 -4.92
C ALA A 150 8.32 -13.70 -4.84
N THR A 151 8.30 -12.88 -5.90
CA THR A 151 7.56 -11.63 -5.91
C THR A 151 6.07 -11.88 -6.10
N LEU A 152 5.28 -11.37 -5.17
CA LEU A 152 3.82 -11.37 -5.27
C LEU A 152 3.38 -10.29 -6.24
N HIS A 153 2.44 -10.62 -7.11
CA HIS A 153 1.79 -9.66 -8.01
C HIS A 153 0.30 -9.63 -7.72
N ARG A 154 -0.25 -8.44 -7.56
CA ARG A 154 -1.70 -8.26 -7.43
C ARG A 154 -2.12 -6.95 -8.07
N GLU A 155 -3.39 -6.86 -8.41
CA GLU A 155 -3.99 -5.63 -8.91
C GLU A 155 -4.89 -5.05 -7.83
N VAL A 156 -4.78 -3.74 -7.60
CA VAL A 156 -5.61 -3.04 -6.62
C VAL A 156 -6.27 -1.82 -7.27
N THR A 157 -7.47 -1.51 -6.83
CA THR A 157 -8.21 -0.34 -7.28
C THR A 157 -8.45 0.59 -6.10
N HIS A 158 -8.26 1.88 -6.32
CA HIS A 158 -8.47 2.89 -5.30
C HIS A 158 -9.39 3.99 -5.85
N TRP A 159 -10.44 4.30 -5.09
CA TRP A 159 -11.37 5.37 -5.42
C TRP A 159 -11.02 6.61 -4.62
N PHE A 160 -10.88 7.74 -5.32
CA PHE A 160 -10.65 9.05 -4.71
C PHE A 160 -11.77 9.98 -5.11
N LYS A 161 -12.23 10.80 -4.16
CA LYS A 161 -13.12 11.91 -4.45
C LYS A 161 -12.31 13.18 -4.40
N ILE A 162 -12.43 14.03 -5.42
CA ILE A 162 -11.56 15.20 -5.58
C ILE A 162 -12.27 16.54 -5.50
N ASP A 163 -13.58 16.54 -5.29
CA ASP A 163 -14.34 17.80 -5.12
C ASP A 163 -15.19 17.83 -3.85
#